data_37ca1ddd94bc3464e13193f651dd7158
#
_entry.id   37ca1ddd94bc3464e13193f651dd7158
#
_cell.length_a   1.000
_cell.length_b   1.000
_cell.length_c   1.000
_cell.angle_alpha   90.00
_cell.angle_beta   90.00
_cell.angle_gamma   90.00
#
_symmetry.space_group_name_H-M   'P 1'
#
loop_
_entity.id
_entity.type
_entity.pdbx_description
1 polymer ?
#
loop_
_entity_poly.entity_id
_entity_poly.type
_entity_poly.pdbx_seq_one_letter_code
_entity_poly.pdbx_strand_id
1 'polypeptide(L)'
;MANWAFIIGITAYKQGHFNKLDCAIEDAKAMFRYCKEEAKFDEVFLFTDDSGSIKTPSGTFLETKPTATNLKIFLHEFFESPQLETGDNFWFFFSGHGLRHQEQDYLVPHDGHSQLLPDTTISLTYLTQRLRKCGADNIILLLDSCRNETRFGNKSTGGKPQQGVITIASCSPGEESYQIPALGMSSFTYALLEALRIEGERNCATVERLCNHLFHRVPEINRQYNKPPQTPHSTVEPNYKNHLILLPKQAKTPDIALLRVEALELEVEGKLEEARQLMRRVLALDTTRPKYWQDYDRINRKLAQQPVLPSPKTEPINRESAKTITETPKPAAPPEIELKSEKGIDYRKLRDLL
;
A
#
# COMPACT_ATOMS: atom_id res chain seq x y z
N MET A 1 9.84 4.37 -17.06
CA MET A 1 8.76 4.12 -16.08
C MET A 1 9.06 2.80 -15.40
N ALA A 2 9.56 2.88 -14.19
CA ALA A 2 9.79 1.70 -13.37
C ALA A 2 8.47 1.21 -12.75
N ASN A 3 8.39 -0.11 -12.53
CA ASN A 3 7.27 -0.77 -11.88
C ASN A 3 7.80 -1.57 -10.69
N TRP A 4 7.42 -1.18 -9.51
CA TRP A 4 7.78 -1.88 -8.29
C TRP A 4 6.55 -2.50 -7.64
N ALA A 5 6.72 -3.63 -6.98
CA ALA A 5 5.66 -4.27 -6.22
C ALA A 5 6.12 -4.69 -4.82
N PHE A 6 5.26 -4.46 -3.83
CA PHE A 6 5.39 -4.98 -2.48
C PHE A 6 4.20 -5.88 -2.18
N ILE A 7 4.45 -7.16 -2.00
CA ILE A 7 3.45 -8.22 -1.94
C ILE A 7 3.54 -8.93 -0.60
N ILE A 8 2.41 -9.04 0.08
CA ILE A 8 2.31 -9.64 1.42
C ILE A 8 1.21 -10.71 1.40
N GLY A 9 1.53 -11.91 1.91
CA GLY A 9 0.57 -12.98 2.15
C GLY A 9 0.74 -13.59 3.52
N ILE A 10 -0.33 -13.64 4.34
CA ILE A 10 -0.29 -14.13 5.71
C ILE A 10 -1.37 -15.18 5.92
N THR A 11 -0.95 -16.41 6.09
CA THR A 11 -1.82 -17.57 6.36
C THR A 11 -1.92 -17.86 7.86
N ALA A 12 -0.81 -17.81 8.58
CA ALA A 12 -0.74 -18.15 9.99
C ALA A 12 -0.51 -16.90 10.86
N TYR A 13 -1.23 -16.83 11.97
CA TYR A 13 -1.15 -15.72 12.92
C TYR A 13 -0.66 -16.21 14.26
N LYS A 14 0.36 -15.53 14.78
CA LYS A 14 0.94 -15.83 16.08
C LYS A 14 -0.12 -15.62 17.17
N GLN A 15 -0.15 -16.49 18.17
CA GLN A 15 -0.99 -16.35 19.37
C GLN A 15 -2.52 -16.65 19.21
N GLY A 16 -2.99 -17.15 18.07
CA GLY A 16 -4.39 -17.62 17.92
C GLY A 16 -5.47 -16.55 18.02
N HIS A 17 -5.11 -15.25 17.92
CA HIS A 17 -6.07 -14.14 17.93
C HIS A 17 -6.84 -13.99 16.62
N PHE A 18 -6.30 -14.55 15.55
CA PHE A 18 -6.91 -14.57 14.22
C PHE A 18 -6.88 -16.01 13.68
N ASN A 19 -7.93 -16.40 13.01
CA ASN A 19 -8.02 -17.72 12.41
C ASN A 19 -6.98 -17.88 11.29
N LYS A 20 -6.49 -19.10 11.12
CA LYS A 20 -5.66 -19.44 9.98
C LYS A 20 -6.44 -19.24 8.69
N LEU A 21 -5.78 -18.71 7.65
CA LEU A 21 -6.29 -18.61 6.30
C LEU A 21 -5.68 -19.72 5.42
N ASP A 22 -6.43 -20.20 4.41
CA ASP A 22 -5.96 -21.32 3.59
C ASP A 22 -5.19 -20.87 2.34
N CYS A 23 -5.52 -19.70 1.78
CA CYS A 23 -5.06 -19.30 0.44
C CYS A 23 -4.13 -18.08 0.42
N ALA A 24 -3.98 -17.32 1.51
CA ALA A 24 -3.34 -16.00 1.47
C ALA A 24 -1.86 -16.02 0.98
N ILE A 25 -1.09 -17.04 1.36
CA ILE A 25 0.28 -17.20 0.85
C ILE A 25 0.27 -17.54 -0.65
N GLU A 26 -0.63 -18.40 -1.09
CA GLU A 26 -0.71 -18.77 -2.52
C GLU A 26 -1.20 -17.59 -3.37
N ASP A 27 -2.12 -16.77 -2.87
CA ASP A 27 -2.51 -15.50 -3.48
C ASP A 27 -1.28 -14.60 -3.70
N ALA A 28 -0.49 -14.39 -2.64
CA ALA A 28 0.72 -13.58 -2.70
C ALA A 28 1.77 -14.15 -3.66
N LYS A 29 2.01 -15.47 -3.62
CA LYS A 29 2.94 -16.14 -4.53
C LYS A 29 2.48 -16.06 -5.98
N ALA A 30 1.17 -16.18 -6.25
CA ALA A 30 0.62 -16.05 -7.58
C ALA A 30 0.75 -14.62 -8.12
N MET A 31 0.49 -13.61 -7.27
CA MET A 31 0.69 -12.21 -7.62
C MET A 31 2.18 -11.88 -7.83
N PHE A 32 3.07 -12.45 -7.02
CA PHE A 32 4.53 -12.32 -7.20
C PHE A 32 4.98 -12.88 -8.56
N ARG A 33 4.54 -14.11 -8.91
CA ARG A 33 4.86 -14.70 -10.22
C ARG A 33 4.35 -13.82 -11.36
N TYR A 34 3.12 -13.34 -11.27
CA TYR A 34 2.59 -12.42 -12.27
C TYR A 34 3.46 -11.17 -12.43
N CYS A 35 3.76 -10.45 -11.36
CA CYS A 35 4.57 -9.24 -11.42
C CYS A 35 5.99 -9.52 -11.94
N LYS A 36 6.64 -10.57 -11.43
CA LYS A 36 8.05 -10.87 -11.76
C LYS A 36 8.23 -11.50 -13.14
N GLU A 37 7.37 -12.46 -13.49
CA GLU A 37 7.59 -13.32 -14.65
C GLU A 37 6.75 -12.91 -15.87
N GLU A 38 5.50 -12.46 -15.67
CA GLU A 38 4.59 -12.10 -16.76
C GLU A 38 4.66 -10.61 -17.08
N ALA A 39 4.43 -9.76 -16.09
CA ALA A 39 4.42 -8.30 -16.24
C ALA A 39 5.84 -7.68 -16.29
N LYS A 40 6.86 -8.42 -15.80
CA LYS A 40 8.29 -8.01 -15.80
C LYS A 40 8.52 -6.70 -15.06
N PHE A 41 8.03 -6.62 -13.82
CA PHE A 41 8.33 -5.52 -12.93
C PHE A 41 9.82 -5.47 -12.59
N ASP A 42 10.34 -4.26 -12.41
CA ASP A 42 11.75 -4.02 -12.15
C ASP A 42 12.15 -4.57 -10.78
N GLU A 43 11.35 -4.29 -9.73
CA GLU A 43 11.55 -4.81 -8.39
C GLU A 43 10.25 -5.40 -7.83
N VAL A 44 10.34 -6.58 -7.22
CA VAL A 44 9.21 -7.26 -6.60
C VAL A 44 9.64 -7.87 -5.27
N PHE A 45 9.06 -7.36 -4.18
CA PHE A 45 9.32 -7.81 -2.82
C PHE A 45 8.18 -8.70 -2.34
N LEU A 46 8.52 -9.89 -1.82
CA LEU A 46 7.54 -10.86 -1.31
C LEU A 46 7.78 -11.11 0.18
N PHE A 47 6.73 -10.90 0.97
CA PHE A 47 6.68 -11.18 2.40
C PHE A 47 5.60 -12.22 2.69
N THR A 48 6.01 -13.39 3.17
CA THR A 48 5.10 -14.49 3.55
C THR A 48 5.60 -15.19 4.80
N ASP A 49 4.78 -16.04 5.41
CA ASP A 49 5.13 -16.75 6.64
C ASP A 49 6.38 -17.65 6.49
N ASP A 50 6.66 -18.10 5.27
CA ASP A 50 7.75 -19.02 4.90
C ASP A 50 8.85 -18.33 4.06
N SER A 51 8.91 -17.00 4.07
CA SER A 51 9.89 -16.25 3.28
C SER A 51 11.28 -16.18 3.97
N GLY A 52 12.28 -15.76 3.17
CA GLY A 52 13.67 -15.67 3.61
C GLY A 52 14.06 -14.27 4.09
N SER A 53 15.09 -13.70 3.47
CA SER A 53 15.56 -12.33 3.74
C SER A 53 15.89 -11.57 2.47
N ILE A 54 15.82 -10.25 2.55
CA ILE A 54 16.22 -9.32 1.47
C ILE A 54 17.31 -8.41 1.98
N LYS A 55 18.14 -7.91 1.06
CA LYS A 55 19.12 -6.86 1.36
C LYS A 55 18.43 -5.50 1.29
N THR A 56 18.57 -4.70 2.33
CA THR A 56 18.03 -3.33 2.38
C THR A 56 18.96 -2.33 1.69
N PRO A 57 18.50 -1.13 1.34
CA PRO A 57 19.34 -0.06 0.81
C PRO A 57 20.51 0.32 1.73
N SER A 58 20.34 0.21 3.06
CA SER A 58 21.43 0.43 4.04
C SER A 58 22.49 -0.69 4.03
N GLY A 59 22.24 -1.78 3.28
CA GLY A 59 23.14 -2.92 3.16
C GLY A 59 22.95 -4.01 4.21
N THR A 60 22.01 -3.84 5.15
CA THR A 60 21.63 -4.86 6.14
C THR A 60 20.69 -5.92 5.53
N PHE A 61 20.51 -7.05 6.20
CA PHE A 61 19.53 -8.05 5.81
C PHE A 61 18.27 -7.90 6.65
N LEU A 62 17.12 -7.87 5.99
CA LEU A 62 15.80 -7.83 6.60
C LEU A 62 15.09 -9.17 6.34
N GLU A 63 14.62 -9.81 7.41
CA GLU A 63 13.75 -10.99 7.30
C GLU A 63 12.42 -10.59 6.67
N THR A 64 11.97 -11.35 5.67
CA THR A 64 10.73 -11.10 4.93
C THR A 64 9.50 -11.77 5.53
N LYS A 65 9.60 -12.24 6.79
CA LYS A 65 8.43 -12.63 7.57
C LYS A 65 7.59 -11.39 7.87
N PRO A 66 6.27 -11.38 7.58
CA PRO A 66 5.43 -10.18 7.65
C PRO A 66 4.99 -9.86 9.09
N THR A 67 5.94 -9.65 10.00
CA THR A 67 5.70 -9.10 11.35
C THR A 67 5.51 -7.59 11.26
N ALA A 68 4.82 -6.99 12.24
CA ALA A 68 4.63 -5.54 12.30
C ALA A 68 5.98 -4.79 12.26
N THR A 69 6.98 -5.32 12.95
CA THR A 69 8.34 -4.74 12.98
C THR A 69 9.01 -4.82 11.61
N ASN A 70 9.04 -6.00 10.98
CA ASN A 70 9.71 -6.18 9.69
C ASN A 70 9.04 -5.34 8.59
N LEU A 71 7.69 -5.26 8.58
CA LEU A 71 6.96 -4.41 7.65
C LEU A 71 7.28 -2.91 7.86
N LYS A 72 7.35 -2.45 9.11
CA LYS A 72 7.71 -1.06 9.42
C LYS A 72 9.17 -0.75 9.05
N ILE A 73 10.11 -1.67 9.28
CA ILE A 73 11.51 -1.52 8.85
C ILE A 73 11.58 -1.45 7.32
N PHE A 74 10.90 -2.35 6.60
CA PHE A 74 10.86 -2.31 5.14
C PHE A 74 10.35 -0.95 4.62
N LEU A 75 9.21 -0.49 5.14
CA LEU A 75 8.63 0.80 4.76
C LEU A 75 9.55 1.99 5.11
N HIS A 76 10.35 1.88 6.16
CA HIS A 76 11.33 2.90 6.52
C HIS A 76 12.54 2.86 5.57
N GLU A 77 13.20 1.71 5.43
CA GLU A 77 14.42 1.55 4.64
C GLU A 77 14.23 1.88 3.16
N PHE A 78 13.08 1.51 2.59
CA PHE A 78 12.83 1.67 1.15
C PHE A 78 12.12 2.98 0.79
N PHE A 79 11.46 3.69 1.74
CA PHE A 79 10.63 4.84 1.39
C PHE A 79 10.90 6.12 2.20
N GLU A 80 11.89 6.17 3.09
CA GLU A 80 12.27 7.47 3.70
C GLU A 80 12.95 8.40 2.68
N SER A 81 13.59 7.84 1.67
CA SER A 81 14.11 8.59 0.52
C SER A 81 13.45 8.06 -0.76
N PRO A 82 13.06 8.94 -1.69
CA PRO A 82 12.49 8.53 -2.97
C PRO A 82 13.42 7.56 -3.71
N GLN A 83 12.90 6.39 -4.07
CA GLN A 83 13.59 5.39 -4.88
C GLN A 83 13.03 5.35 -6.32
N LEU A 84 11.85 5.91 -6.50
CA LEU A 84 11.14 6.00 -7.76
C LEU A 84 10.98 7.46 -8.17
N GLU A 85 10.62 7.69 -9.41
CA GLU A 85 10.46 9.00 -9.98
C GLU A 85 9.02 9.23 -10.47
N THR A 86 8.70 10.47 -10.78
CA THR A 86 7.44 10.82 -11.44
C THR A 86 7.27 10.04 -12.75
N GLY A 87 6.14 9.37 -12.90
CA GLY A 87 5.81 8.47 -14.01
C GLY A 87 5.94 7.00 -13.66
N ASP A 88 6.61 6.66 -12.55
CA ASP A 88 6.74 5.29 -12.08
C ASP A 88 5.49 4.79 -11.38
N ASN A 89 5.37 3.46 -11.26
CA ASN A 89 4.25 2.78 -10.62
C ASN A 89 4.73 1.99 -9.42
N PHE A 90 3.97 2.08 -8.33
CA PHE A 90 4.15 1.24 -7.16
C PHE A 90 2.87 0.45 -6.88
N TRP A 91 2.97 -0.87 -6.87
CA TRP A 91 1.87 -1.76 -6.54
C TRP A 91 2.08 -2.35 -5.16
N PHE A 92 1.07 -2.22 -4.32
CA PHE A 92 0.99 -2.89 -3.03
C PHE A 92 -0.10 -3.94 -3.09
N PHE A 93 0.24 -5.19 -2.80
CA PHE A 93 -0.72 -6.28 -2.70
C PHE A 93 -0.68 -6.89 -1.30
N PHE A 94 -1.84 -7.10 -0.72
CA PHE A 94 -1.98 -7.72 0.58
C PHE A 94 -3.08 -8.78 0.52
N SER A 95 -2.78 -10.02 0.94
CA SER A 95 -3.75 -11.08 1.23
C SER A 95 -3.58 -11.55 2.67
N GLY A 96 -4.63 -11.38 3.48
CA GLY A 96 -4.57 -11.65 4.92
C GLY A 96 -5.78 -11.08 5.67
N HIS A 97 -5.74 -11.13 7.01
CA HIS A 97 -6.76 -10.49 7.82
C HIS A 97 -6.65 -8.97 7.77
N GLY A 98 -7.78 -8.35 7.54
CA GLY A 98 -8.01 -6.92 7.73
C GLY A 98 -9.11 -6.70 8.74
N LEU A 99 -9.11 -5.53 9.35
CA LEU A 99 -10.15 -5.13 10.28
C LEU A 99 -10.35 -3.62 10.22
N ARG A 100 -11.53 -3.20 10.66
CA ARG A 100 -11.89 -1.80 10.81
C ARG A 100 -12.04 -1.46 12.27
N HIS A 101 -11.38 -0.40 12.71
CA HIS A 101 -11.45 0.11 14.07
C HIS A 101 -11.43 1.64 14.06
N GLN A 102 -12.36 2.29 14.77
CA GLN A 102 -12.46 3.76 14.85
C GLN A 102 -12.34 4.46 13.48
N GLU A 103 -13.14 4.01 12.52
CA GLU A 103 -13.17 4.54 11.13
C GLU A 103 -11.89 4.35 10.30
N GLN A 104 -10.92 3.63 10.81
CA GLN A 104 -9.69 3.30 10.10
C GLN A 104 -9.62 1.82 9.76
N ASP A 105 -9.09 1.53 8.57
CA ASP A 105 -8.79 0.17 8.14
C ASP A 105 -7.36 -0.19 8.53
N TYR A 106 -7.18 -1.42 9.00
CA TYR A 106 -5.90 -1.97 9.44
C TYR A 106 -5.62 -3.29 8.76
N LEU A 107 -4.39 -3.50 8.37
CA LEU A 107 -3.86 -4.79 7.94
C LEU A 107 -3.23 -5.49 9.16
N VAL A 108 -3.51 -6.76 9.33
CA VAL A 108 -3.04 -7.55 10.47
C VAL A 108 -1.76 -8.27 10.08
N PRO A 109 -0.59 -7.95 10.67
CA PRO A 109 0.64 -8.68 10.49
C PRO A 109 0.60 -10.07 11.14
N HIS A 110 1.60 -10.92 10.85
CA HIS A 110 1.74 -12.26 11.41
C HIS A 110 1.69 -12.30 12.95
N ASP A 111 2.21 -11.27 13.61
CA ASP A 111 2.25 -11.08 15.07
C ASP A 111 1.16 -10.13 15.59
N GLY A 112 0.14 -9.83 14.77
CA GLY A 112 -0.97 -8.96 15.14
C GLY A 112 -1.79 -9.51 16.31
N HIS A 113 -2.27 -8.60 17.18
CA HIS A 113 -3.02 -8.95 18.38
C HIS A 113 -4.34 -8.18 18.44
N SER A 114 -5.46 -8.89 18.55
CA SER A 114 -6.81 -8.31 18.45
C SER A 114 -7.15 -7.27 19.53
N GLN A 115 -6.50 -7.31 20.68
CA GLN A 115 -6.70 -6.37 21.79
C GLN A 115 -5.69 -5.20 21.78
N LEU A 116 -4.63 -5.26 20.97
CA LEU A 116 -3.57 -4.26 20.89
C LEU A 116 -3.48 -3.71 19.46
N LEU A 117 -4.61 -3.36 18.86
CA LEU A 117 -4.75 -3.07 17.44
C LEU A 117 -3.83 -1.97 16.91
N PRO A 118 -3.77 -0.76 17.50
CA PRO A 118 -2.93 0.29 16.93
C PRO A 118 -1.43 -0.05 16.96
N ASP A 119 -0.98 -0.81 17.97
CA ASP A 119 0.44 -1.07 18.19
C ASP A 119 0.96 -2.24 17.36
N THR A 120 0.11 -3.25 17.14
CA THR A 120 0.47 -4.53 16.51
C THR A 120 -0.07 -4.69 15.09
N THR A 121 -0.70 -3.67 14.53
CA THR A 121 -1.25 -3.68 13.18
C THR A 121 -0.69 -2.54 12.34
N ILE A 122 -0.96 -2.55 11.04
CA ILE A 122 -0.55 -1.50 10.11
C ILE A 122 -1.81 -0.78 9.62
N SER A 123 -2.03 0.47 10.05
CA SER A 123 -3.14 1.26 9.51
C SER A 123 -2.90 1.61 8.04
N LEU A 124 -3.95 1.62 7.22
CA LEU A 124 -3.84 2.04 5.82
C LEU A 124 -3.37 3.50 5.70
N THR A 125 -3.69 4.34 6.66
CA THR A 125 -3.21 5.73 6.72
C THR A 125 -1.67 5.76 6.88
N TYR A 126 -1.11 5.00 7.83
CA TYR A 126 0.35 4.89 7.99
C TYR A 126 1.00 4.34 6.73
N LEU A 127 0.47 3.24 6.19
CA LEU A 127 0.98 2.60 4.98
C LEU A 127 1.03 3.61 3.81
N THR A 128 -0.07 4.26 3.51
CA THR A 128 -0.16 5.20 2.37
C THR A 128 0.72 6.42 2.56
N GLN A 129 0.87 6.94 3.78
CA GLN A 129 1.81 8.01 4.08
C GLN A 129 3.27 7.62 3.78
N ARG A 130 3.65 6.37 4.07
CA ARG A 130 4.99 5.86 3.74
C ARG A 130 5.16 5.62 2.25
N LEU A 131 4.20 4.95 1.61
CA LEU A 131 4.26 4.69 0.17
C LEU A 131 4.34 5.97 -0.67
N ARG A 132 3.70 7.06 -0.25
CA ARG A 132 3.81 8.37 -0.92
C ARG A 132 5.23 8.93 -0.96
N LYS A 133 6.09 8.53 -0.05
CA LYS A 133 7.49 8.96 -0.02
C LYS A 133 8.35 8.20 -1.03
N CYS A 134 7.85 7.14 -1.66
CA CYS A 134 8.62 6.34 -2.61
C CYS A 134 9.02 7.10 -3.88
N GLY A 135 8.35 8.21 -4.20
CA GLY A 135 8.60 9.04 -5.39
C GLY A 135 7.69 8.72 -6.58
N ALA A 136 7.03 7.56 -6.60
CA ALA A 136 6.06 7.22 -7.63
C ALA A 136 4.80 8.08 -7.52
N ASP A 137 4.31 8.58 -8.63
CA ASP A 137 3.03 9.30 -8.71
C ASP A 137 1.82 8.38 -8.86
N ASN A 138 2.03 7.08 -9.11
CA ASN A 138 0.96 6.09 -9.21
C ASN A 138 1.17 4.97 -8.18
N ILE A 139 0.40 5.04 -7.11
CA ILE A 139 0.38 4.05 -6.04
C ILE A 139 -0.93 3.30 -6.12
N ILE A 140 -0.86 1.99 -6.34
CA ILE A 140 -2.00 1.09 -6.48
C ILE A 140 -2.00 0.12 -5.30
N LEU A 141 -3.04 0.16 -4.47
CA LEU A 141 -3.26 -0.79 -3.38
C LEU A 141 -4.31 -1.81 -3.81
N LEU A 142 -3.93 -3.08 -3.77
CA LEU A 142 -4.77 -4.25 -4.05
C LEU A 142 -4.92 -5.01 -2.73
N LEU A 143 -6.09 -4.90 -2.10
CA LEU A 143 -6.32 -5.37 -0.74
C LEU A 143 -7.30 -6.55 -0.72
N ASP A 144 -6.77 -7.74 -0.56
CA ASP A 144 -7.55 -8.96 -0.38
C ASP A 144 -7.68 -9.29 1.10
N SER A 145 -8.60 -8.59 1.75
CA SER A 145 -8.82 -8.71 3.19
C SER A 145 -10.24 -8.34 3.58
N CYS A 146 -10.74 -8.98 4.64
CA CYS A 146 -12.02 -8.59 5.23
C CYS A 146 -11.95 -7.15 5.75
N ARG A 147 -13.11 -6.49 5.74
CA ARG A 147 -13.28 -5.13 6.28
C ARG A 147 -14.37 -5.11 7.36
N ASN A 148 -14.45 -6.20 8.15
CA ASN A 148 -15.40 -6.31 9.24
C ASN A 148 -15.03 -5.37 10.38
N GLU A 149 -16.04 -4.72 10.96
CA GLU A 149 -15.86 -3.92 12.16
C GLU A 149 -15.52 -4.84 13.36
N THR A 150 -14.57 -4.41 14.17
CA THR A 150 -14.37 -5.05 15.48
C THR A 150 -15.63 -4.85 16.31
N ARG A 151 -16.05 -5.86 17.08
CA ARG A 151 -17.29 -5.87 17.89
C ARG A 151 -17.45 -4.69 18.86
N PHE A 152 -16.50 -3.76 18.91
CA PHE A 152 -16.43 -2.62 19.82
C PHE A 152 -16.54 -1.25 19.11
N GLY A 153 -16.92 -1.17 17.84
CA GLY A 153 -17.03 0.09 17.10
C GLY A 153 -18.46 0.39 16.63
N ASN A 154 -18.89 1.65 16.73
CA ASN A 154 -20.13 2.13 16.13
C ASN A 154 -20.06 2.02 14.61
N LYS A 155 -21.17 1.65 13.97
CA LYS A 155 -21.31 1.61 12.51
C LYS A 155 -20.97 2.98 11.92
N SER A 156 -19.90 3.07 11.15
CA SER A 156 -19.52 4.27 10.43
C SER A 156 -19.39 3.98 8.94
N THR A 157 -19.86 4.92 8.15
CA THR A 157 -19.82 4.88 6.69
C THR A 157 -18.46 5.35 6.20
N GLY A 158 -17.72 4.46 5.54
CA GLY A 158 -16.55 4.78 4.69
C GLY A 158 -15.36 5.49 5.37
N GLY A 159 -14.15 4.90 5.34
CA GLY A 159 -12.92 5.60 5.75
C GLY A 159 -12.66 6.81 4.85
N LYS A 160 -11.90 7.80 5.36
CA LYS A 160 -11.50 8.97 4.54
C LYS A 160 -10.69 8.49 3.32
N PRO A 161 -11.02 8.99 2.12
CA PRO A 161 -10.26 8.67 0.91
C PRO A 161 -8.77 8.97 1.10
N GLN A 162 -7.92 8.09 0.59
CA GLN A 162 -6.47 8.26 0.65
C GLN A 162 -6.01 9.05 -0.58
N GLN A 163 -5.96 10.38 -0.51
CA GLN A 163 -5.59 11.25 -1.64
C GLN A 163 -4.33 10.78 -2.38
N GLY A 164 -4.42 10.71 -3.71
CA GLY A 164 -3.29 10.36 -4.58
C GLY A 164 -3.00 8.87 -4.69
N VAL A 165 -3.86 7.99 -4.13
CA VAL A 165 -3.69 6.54 -4.14
C VAL A 165 -4.92 5.88 -4.76
N ILE A 166 -4.69 4.88 -5.61
CA ILE A 166 -5.74 4.01 -6.13
C ILE A 166 -5.85 2.82 -5.17
N THR A 167 -7.02 2.65 -4.55
CA THR A 167 -7.28 1.50 -3.67
C THR A 167 -8.37 0.63 -4.26
N ILE A 168 -8.08 -0.65 -4.44
CA ILE A 168 -9.03 -1.67 -4.89
C ILE A 168 -9.06 -2.74 -3.79
N ALA A 169 -10.16 -2.81 -3.06
CA ALA A 169 -10.41 -3.75 -1.98
C ALA A 169 -11.30 -4.90 -2.43
N SER A 170 -11.06 -6.08 -1.91
CA SER A 170 -11.79 -7.31 -2.24
C SER A 170 -13.25 -7.27 -1.86
N CYS A 171 -13.63 -6.46 -0.86
CA CYS A 171 -15.00 -6.36 -0.36
C CYS A 171 -15.33 -4.94 0.13
N SER A 172 -16.62 -4.65 0.16
CA SER A 172 -17.15 -3.41 0.75
C SER A 172 -17.05 -3.43 2.28
N PRO A 173 -17.10 -2.26 2.95
CA PRO A 173 -17.12 -2.20 4.41
C PRO A 173 -18.27 -3.04 4.99
N GLY A 174 -17.94 -3.90 5.98
CA GLY A 174 -18.90 -4.82 6.60
C GLY A 174 -19.09 -6.15 5.88
N GLU A 175 -18.38 -6.37 4.77
CA GLU A 175 -18.36 -7.65 4.04
C GLU A 175 -17.06 -8.43 4.33
N GLU A 176 -17.08 -9.72 4.01
CA GLU A 176 -15.95 -10.63 4.10
C GLU A 176 -15.36 -10.93 2.72
N SER A 177 -14.05 -11.15 2.68
CA SER A 177 -13.36 -11.73 1.52
C SER A 177 -13.30 -13.25 1.66
N TYR A 178 -13.65 -13.96 0.58
CA TYR A 178 -13.80 -15.42 0.63
C TYR A 178 -12.65 -16.14 -0.09
N GLN A 179 -12.11 -17.11 0.62
CA GLN A 179 -11.17 -18.08 0.07
C GLN A 179 -11.91 -19.21 -0.61
N ILE A 180 -11.41 -19.66 -1.76
CA ILE A 180 -11.95 -20.75 -2.55
C ILE A 180 -10.89 -21.87 -2.63
N PRO A 181 -10.86 -22.81 -1.67
CA PRO A 181 -9.85 -23.88 -1.65
C PRO A 181 -9.78 -24.69 -2.94
N ALA A 182 -10.92 -24.87 -3.62
CA ALA A 182 -10.98 -25.56 -4.92
C ALA A 182 -10.20 -24.84 -6.03
N LEU A 183 -10.01 -23.50 -5.93
CA LEU A 183 -9.18 -22.71 -6.82
C LEU A 183 -7.75 -22.54 -6.30
N GLY A 184 -7.49 -22.90 -5.05
CA GLY A 184 -6.22 -22.64 -4.35
C GLY A 184 -5.95 -21.15 -4.11
N MET A 185 -6.96 -20.30 -4.22
CA MET A 185 -6.89 -18.83 -4.13
C MET A 185 -8.16 -18.26 -3.52
N SER A 186 -8.10 -16.99 -3.13
CA SER A 186 -9.30 -16.20 -2.87
C SER A 186 -10.06 -15.89 -4.16
N SER A 187 -11.35 -15.61 -4.05
CA SER A 187 -12.17 -15.20 -5.21
C SER A 187 -11.68 -13.89 -5.83
N PHE A 188 -11.22 -12.94 -4.99
CA PHE A 188 -10.71 -11.65 -5.45
C PHE A 188 -9.39 -11.81 -6.20
N THR A 189 -8.40 -12.48 -5.61
CA THR A 189 -7.09 -12.66 -6.25
C THR A 189 -7.20 -13.48 -7.52
N TYR A 190 -8.07 -14.50 -7.55
CA TYR A 190 -8.34 -15.25 -8.77
C TYR A 190 -8.89 -14.34 -9.89
N ALA A 191 -9.95 -13.56 -9.59
CA ALA A 191 -10.53 -12.61 -10.56
C ALA A 191 -9.54 -11.52 -10.99
N LEU A 192 -8.71 -11.03 -10.06
CA LEU A 192 -7.68 -10.05 -10.35
C LEU A 192 -6.66 -10.58 -11.36
N LEU A 193 -6.08 -11.75 -11.10
CA LEU A 193 -5.10 -12.37 -11.99
C LEU A 193 -5.71 -12.77 -13.34
N GLU A 194 -6.98 -13.20 -13.36
CA GLU A 194 -7.75 -13.42 -14.59
C GLU A 194 -7.81 -12.12 -15.38
N ALA A 195 -8.25 -11.02 -14.75
CA ALA A 195 -8.40 -9.71 -15.40
C ALA A 195 -7.08 -9.18 -15.97
N LEU A 196 -5.98 -9.32 -15.23
CA LEU A 196 -4.67 -8.85 -15.63
C LEU A 196 -4.09 -9.61 -16.84
N ARG A 197 -4.62 -10.80 -17.15
CA ARG A 197 -4.22 -11.65 -18.27
C ARG A 197 -5.15 -11.58 -19.48
N ILE A 198 -6.32 -10.90 -19.36
CA ILE A 198 -7.25 -10.76 -20.49
C ILE A 198 -6.61 -9.91 -21.57
N GLU A 199 -6.49 -10.47 -22.77
CA GLU A 199 -6.03 -9.78 -23.97
C GLU A 199 -7.20 -9.35 -24.87
N GLY A 200 -6.92 -8.61 -25.91
CA GLY A 200 -7.90 -8.24 -26.92
C GLY A 200 -8.83 -7.09 -26.48
N GLU A 201 -10.08 -7.07 -26.97
CA GLU A 201 -10.97 -5.92 -26.81
C GLU A 201 -11.50 -5.72 -25.39
N ARG A 202 -11.58 -6.80 -24.63
CA ARG A 202 -12.09 -6.80 -23.26
C ARG A 202 -10.99 -6.74 -22.19
N ASN A 203 -9.75 -6.38 -22.61
CA ASN A 203 -8.64 -6.31 -21.65
C ASN A 203 -8.91 -5.30 -20.52
N CYS A 204 -8.28 -5.54 -19.39
CA CYS A 204 -8.37 -4.69 -18.20
C CYS A 204 -7.16 -3.75 -18.06
N ALA A 205 -6.73 -3.14 -19.17
CA ALA A 205 -5.53 -2.29 -19.17
C ALA A 205 -5.65 -1.00 -18.36
N THR A 206 -6.86 -0.51 -18.10
CA THR A 206 -7.10 0.70 -17.29
C THR A 206 -7.67 0.36 -15.92
N VAL A 207 -7.49 1.28 -14.95
CA VAL A 207 -8.06 1.16 -13.59
C VAL A 207 -9.57 0.92 -13.66
N GLU A 208 -10.27 1.72 -14.43
CA GLU A 208 -11.72 1.62 -14.58
C GLU A 208 -12.17 0.23 -15.06
N ARG A 209 -11.55 -0.28 -16.13
CA ARG A 209 -11.90 -1.61 -16.67
C ARG A 209 -11.57 -2.73 -15.68
N LEU A 210 -10.45 -2.62 -14.97
CA LEU A 210 -10.09 -3.57 -13.92
C LEU A 210 -11.13 -3.56 -12.80
N CYS A 211 -11.49 -2.39 -12.28
CA CYS A 211 -12.51 -2.26 -11.24
C CYS A 211 -13.86 -2.81 -11.69
N ASN A 212 -14.31 -2.49 -12.89
CA ASN A 212 -15.56 -2.99 -13.46
C ASN A 212 -15.55 -4.52 -13.62
N HIS A 213 -14.44 -5.09 -14.09
CA HIS A 213 -14.30 -6.55 -14.19
C HIS A 213 -14.42 -7.21 -12.81
N LEU A 214 -13.67 -6.73 -11.82
CA LEU A 214 -13.70 -7.27 -10.46
C LEU A 214 -15.08 -7.17 -9.82
N PHE A 215 -15.77 -6.04 -9.99
CA PHE A 215 -17.12 -5.82 -9.48
C PHE A 215 -18.12 -6.86 -9.94
N HIS A 216 -17.99 -7.35 -11.17
CA HIS A 216 -18.88 -8.39 -11.72
C HIS A 216 -18.37 -9.81 -11.48
N ARG A 217 -17.06 -10.01 -11.63
CA ARG A 217 -16.47 -11.36 -11.63
C ARG A 217 -16.37 -12.00 -10.25
N VAL A 218 -16.03 -11.22 -9.22
CA VAL A 218 -15.90 -11.74 -7.84
C VAL A 218 -17.24 -12.29 -7.31
N PRO A 219 -18.39 -11.57 -7.41
CA PRO A 219 -19.68 -12.12 -7.02
C PRO A 219 -20.09 -13.37 -7.84
N GLU A 220 -19.70 -13.43 -9.11
CA GLU A 220 -19.96 -14.59 -9.96
C GLU A 220 -19.21 -15.83 -9.47
N ILE A 221 -17.89 -15.70 -9.17
CA ILE A 221 -17.08 -16.78 -8.60
C ILE A 221 -17.68 -17.24 -7.27
N ASN A 222 -18.01 -16.32 -6.38
CA ASN A 222 -18.58 -16.66 -5.08
C ASN A 222 -19.88 -17.47 -5.23
N ARG A 223 -20.74 -17.09 -6.16
CA ARG A 223 -21.97 -17.83 -6.47
C ARG A 223 -21.67 -19.24 -6.96
N GLN A 224 -20.69 -19.42 -7.85
CA GLN A 224 -20.28 -20.71 -8.37
C GLN A 224 -19.79 -21.67 -7.28
N TYR A 225 -19.15 -21.12 -6.24
CA TYR A 225 -18.61 -21.89 -5.13
C TYR A 225 -19.45 -21.83 -3.84
N ASN A 226 -20.72 -21.41 -3.95
CA ASN A 226 -21.68 -21.32 -2.84
C ASN A 226 -21.15 -20.46 -1.66
N LYS A 227 -20.43 -19.38 -1.97
CA LYS A 227 -20.01 -18.39 -0.98
C LYS A 227 -21.02 -17.24 -0.93
N PRO A 228 -21.14 -16.54 0.22
CA PRO A 228 -21.96 -15.35 0.31
C PRO A 228 -21.54 -14.25 -0.67
N PRO A 229 -22.40 -13.24 -0.90
CA PRO A 229 -22.05 -12.08 -1.71
C PRO A 229 -20.81 -11.37 -1.18
N GLN A 230 -19.97 -10.93 -2.09
CA GLN A 230 -18.79 -10.12 -1.84
C GLN A 230 -18.69 -9.09 -2.96
N THR A 231 -18.63 -7.83 -2.61
CA THR A 231 -18.65 -6.72 -3.56
C THR A 231 -17.32 -5.97 -3.50
N PRO A 232 -16.42 -6.16 -4.48
CA PRO A 232 -15.19 -5.37 -4.55
C PRO A 232 -15.50 -3.88 -4.54
N HIS A 233 -14.66 -3.12 -3.86
CA HIS A 233 -14.81 -1.68 -3.71
C HIS A 233 -13.54 -0.97 -4.15
N SER A 234 -13.68 0.12 -4.92
CA SER A 234 -12.53 0.92 -5.33
C SER A 234 -12.69 2.36 -4.91
N THR A 235 -11.56 2.97 -4.54
CA THR A 235 -11.43 4.40 -4.32
C THR A 235 -10.29 4.90 -5.20
N VAL A 236 -10.61 5.78 -6.15
CA VAL A 236 -9.65 6.33 -7.11
C VAL A 236 -9.57 7.82 -6.91
N GLU A 237 -8.42 8.30 -6.44
CA GLU A 237 -8.19 9.71 -6.24
C GLU A 237 -6.84 10.14 -6.79
N PRO A 238 -6.81 11.21 -7.55
CA PRO A 238 -7.96 11.96 -8.11
C PRO A 238 -8.69 11.16 -9.19
N ASN A 239 -9.94 11.55 -9.52
CA ASN A 239 -10.83 10.79 -10.40
C ASN A 239 -10.24 10.52 -11.81
N TYR A 240 -9.40 11.39 -12.34
CA TYR A 240 -8.76 11.18 -13.65
C TYR A 240 -7.88 9.93 -13.69
N LYS A 241 -7.46 9.39 -12.54
CA LYS A 241 -6.70 8.14 -12.46
C LYS A 241 -7.55 6.90 -12.79
N ASN A 242 -8.87 7.01 -12.96
CA ASN A 242 -9.68 5.93 -13.54
C ASN A 242 -9.20 5.53 -14.94
N HIS A 243 -8.70 6.48 -15.72
CA HIS A 243 -8.15 6.22 -17.06
C HIS A 243 -6.65 5.86 -17.03
N LEU A 244 -6.04 5.76 -15.83
CA LEU A 244 -4.66 5.32 -15.70
C LEU A 244 -4.47 3.94 -16.33
N ILE A 245 -3.48 3.85 -17.23
CA ILE A 245 -3.13 2.60 -17.89
C ILE A 245 -2.19 1.81 -16.98
N LEU A 246 -2.70 0.69 -16.47
CA LEU A 246 -1.96 -0.23 -15.60
C LEU A 246 -1.10 -1.22 -16.41
N LEU A 247 -1.59 -1.60 -17.59
CA LEU A 247 -0.97 -2.60 -18.45
C LEU A 247 -0.61 -1.99 -19.81
N PRO A 248 0.55 -1.32 -19.94
CA PRO A 248 0.94 -0.60 -21.16
C PRO A 248 0.93 -1.46 -22.43
N LYS A 249 1.31 -2.75 -22.32
CA LYS A 249 1.34 -3.68 -23.44
C LYS A 249 -0.04 -4.03 -24.00
N GLN A 250 -1.08 -3.86 -23.19
CA GLN A 250 -2.47 -4.14 -23.55
C GLN A 250 -3.27 -2.88 -23.88
N ALA A 251 -2.68 -1.70 -23.67
CA ALA A 251 -3.32 -0.41 -23.95
C ALA A 251 -3.57 -0.23 -25.44
N LYS A 252 -4.72 0.36 -25.76
CA LYS A 252 -5.13 0.64 -27.13
C LYS A 252 -5.09 2.13 -27.42
N THR A 253 -5.11 2.49 -28.69
CA THR A 253 -5.17 3.89 -29.13
C THR A 253 -6.29 4.71 -28.44
N PRO A 254 -7.52 4.20 -28.25
CA PRO A 254 -8.55 4.92 -27.50
C PRO A 254 -8.16 5.21 -26.05
N ASP A 255 -7.48 4.27 -25.36
CA ASP A 255 -7.03 4.45 -23.96
C ASP A 255 -6.03 5.59 -23.87
N ILE A 256 -5.07 5.63 -24.79
CA ILE A 256 -4.07 6.70 -24.89
C ILE A 256 -4.75 8.03 -25.20
N ALA A 257 -5.75 8.04 -26.07
CA ALA A 257 -6.51 9.22 -26.41
C ALA A 257 -7.29 9.79 -25.20
N LEU A 258 -7.94 8.93 -24.41
CA LEU A 258 -8.63 9.32 -23.18
C LEU A 258 -7.64 9.91 -22.17
N LEU A 259 -6.51 9.25 -21.91
CA LEU A 259 -5.48 9.75 -21.02
C LEU A 259 -4.96 11.13 -21.44
N ARG A 260 -4.85 11.36 -22.76
CA ARG A 260 -4.51 12.68 -23.29
C ARG A 260 -5.61 13.72 -23.06
N VAL A 261 -6.88 13.36 -23.22
CA VAL A 261 -8.01 14.28 -22.96
C VAL A 261 -7.98 14.73 -21.49
N GLU A 262 -7.82 13.81 -20.55
CA GLU A 262 -7.66 14.13 -19.13
C GLU A 262 -6.48 15.12 -18.89
N ALA A 263 -5.34 14.87 -19.55
CA ALA A 263 -4.21 15.78 -19.43
C ALA A 263 -4.52 17.19 -19.92
N LEU A 264 -5.29 17.33 -21.01
CA LEU A 264 -5.69 18.62 -21.55
C LEU A 264 -6.75 19.33 -20.68
N GLU A 265 -7.64 18.59 -20.06
CA GLU A 265 -8.62 19.12 -19.09
C GLU A 265 -7.90 19.68 -17.86
N LEU A 266 -6.93 18.93 -17.30
CA LEU A 266 -6.08 19.40 -16.21
C LEU A 266 -5.27 20.66 -16.60
N GLU A 267 -4.79 20.74 -17.85
CA GLU A 267 -4.13 21.94 -18.35
C GLU A 267 -5.07 23.17 -18.34
N VAL A 268 -6.33 22.98 -18.73
CA VAL A 268 -7.37 24.05 -18.70
C VAL A 268 -7.69 24.46 -17.27
N GLU A 269 -7.74 23.51 -16.35
CA GLU A 269 -7.95 23.76 -14.92
C GLU A 269 -6.76 24.42 -14.22
N GLY A 270 -5.62 24.58 -14.90
CA GLY A 270 -4.39 25.14 -14.33
C GLY A 270 -3.57 24.17 -13.48
N LYS A 271 -3.95 22.90 -13.42
CA LYS A 271 -3.23 21.80 -12.75
C LYS A 271 -2.09 21.30 -13.64
N LEU A 272 -1.13 22.19 -13.91
CA LEU A 272 -0.13 21.98 -14.95
C LEU A 272 0.83 20.82 -14.65
N GLU A 273 1.13 20.57 -13.38
CA GLU A 273 2.03 19.46 -13.00
C GLU A 273 1.37 18.10 -13.25
N GLU A 274 0.10 17.94 -12.85
CA GLU A 274 -0.68 16.74 -13.12
C GLU A 274 -0.86 16.53 -14.64
N ALA A 275 -1.18 17.60 -15.37
CA ALA A 275 -1.27 17.56 -16.82
C ALA A 275 0.03 17.08 -17.47
N ARG A 276 1.18 17.58 -17.01
CA ARG A 276 2.51 17.17 -17.47
C ARG A 276 2.77 15.70 -17.20
N GLN A 277 2.41 15.22 -16.01
CA GLN A 277 2.58 13.82 -15.63
C GLN A 277 1.79 12.88 -16.54
N LEU A 278 0.51 13.20 -16.82
CA LEU A 278 -0.29 12.43 -17.74
C LEU A 278 0.27 12.46 -19.17
N MET A 279 0.72 13.62 -19.65
CA MET A 279 1.32 13.72 -20.99
C MET A 279 2.63 12.93 -21.10
N ARG A 280 3.46 12.85 -20.04
CA ARG A 280 4.63 11.97 -20.03
C ARG A 280 4.22 10.50 -20.21
N ARG A 281 3.11 10.07 -19.59
CA ARG A 281 2.59 8.71 -19.78
C ARG A 281 2.07 8.49 -21.20
N VAL A 282 1.35 9.44 -21.76
CA VAL A 282 0.91 9.39 -23.17
C VAL A 282 2.11 9.19 -24.10
N LEU A 283 3.17 9.96 -23.90
CA LEU A 283 4.39 9.86 -24.70
C LEU A 283 5.14 8.53 -24.46
N ALA A 284 5.15 8.01 -23.25
CA ALA A 284 5.75 6.69 -22.97
C ALA A 284 5.03 5.53 -23.65
N LEU A 285 3.74 5.70 -23.97
CA LEU A 285 2.91 4.69 -24.64
C LEU A 285 2.91 4.84 -26.17
N ASP A 286 2.99 6.07 -26.68
CA ASP A 286 3.01 6.35 -28.11
C ASP A 286 3.81 7.64 -28.40
N THR A 287 5.04 7.47 -28.89
CA THR A 287 5.92 8.58 -29.27
C THR A 287 5.71 9.02 -30.72
N THR A 288 4.90 8.30 -31.51
CA THR A 288 4.83 8.47 -32.97
C THR A 288 3.99 9.65 -33.41
N ARG A 289 3.16 10.21 -32.51
CA ARG A 289 2.25 11.30 -32.85
C ARG A 289 2.83 12.66 -32.49
N PRO A 290 3.15 13.52 -33.49
CA PRO A 290 3.70 14.87 -33.25
C PRO A 290 2.86 15.74 -32.32
N LYS A 291 1.53 15.56 -32.36
CA LYS A 291 0.59 16.31 -31.53
C LYS A 291 0.80 16.05 -30.02
N TYR A 292 1.23 14.87 -29.62
CA TYR A 292 1.49 14.54 -28.21
C TYR A 292 2.70 15.33 -27.69
N TRP A 293 3.74 15.46 -28.50
CA TRP A 293 4.91 16.28 -28.19
C TRP A 293 4.54 17.77 -28.11
N GLN A 294 3.72 18.27 -29.03
CA GLN A 294 3.27 19.65 -29.04
C GLN A 294 2.48 20.01 -27.77
N ASP A 295 1.58 19.12 -27.31
CA ASP A 295 0.83 19.30 -26.09
C ASP A 295 1.75 19.29 -24.86
N TYR A 296 2.69 18.35 -24.79
CA TYR A 296 3.67 18.27 -23.72
C TYR A 296 4.55 19.53 -23.63
N ASP A 297 5.08 20.00 -24.75
CA ASP A 297 5.90 21.21 -24.80
C ASP A 297 5.10 22.47 -24.41
N ARG A 298 3.83 22.54 -24.80
CA ARG A 298 2.95 23.65 -24.42
C ARG A 298 2.73 23.68 -22.91
N ILE A 299 2.43 22.53 -22.30
CA ILE A 299 2.25 22.41 -20.85
C ILE A 299 3.52 22.79 -20.11
N ASN A 300 4.69 22.27 -20.55
CA ASN A 300 5.98 22.61 -19.94
C ASN A 300 6.29 24.12 -20.01
N ARG A 301 6.00 24.77 -21.14
CA ARG A 301 6.17 26.23 -21.26
C ARG A 301 5.28 27.00 -20.29
N LYS A 302 4.02 26.60 -20.12
CA LYS A 302 3.10 27.21 -19.14
C LYS A 302 3.62 27.01 -17.72
N LEU A 303 4.10 25.81 -17.40
CA LEU A 303 4.65 25.48 -16.08
C LEU A 303 5.89 26.33 -15.74
N ALA A 304 6.79 26.51 -16.70
CA ALA A 304 7.97 27.36 -16.56
C ALA A 304 7.66 28.86 -16.38
N GLN A 305 6.47 29.30 -16.80
CA GLN A 305 6.00 30.69 -16.66
C GLN A 305 5.23 30.92 -15.33
N GLN A 306 4.91 29.87 -14.57
CA GLN A 306 4.31 30.06 -13.26
C GLN A 306 5.32 30.71 -12.31
N PRO A 307 4.93 31.77 -11.59
CA PRO A 307 5.80 32.38 -10.59
C PRO A 307 6.12 31.32 -9.53
N VAL A 308 7.41 31.11 -9.28
CA VAL A 308 7.87 30.27 -8.17
C VAL A 308 7.35 30.93 -6.90
N LEU A 309 6.33 30.35 -6.29
CA LEU A 309 5.91 30.77 -4.94
C LEU A 309 7.13 30.64 -4.03
N PRO A 310 7.54 31.71 -3.33
CA PRO A 310 8.66 31.60 -2.40
C PRO A 310 8.32 30.50 -1.39
N SER A 311 9.25 29.57 -1.21
CA SER A 311 9.17 28.57 -0.16
C SER A 311 8.78 29.28 1.14
N PRO A 312 7.86 28.76 1.97
CA PRO A 312 7.55 29.36 3.25
C PRO A 312 8.87 29.58 3.98
N LYS A 313 9.21 30.86 4.23
CA LYS A 313 10.38 31.22 5.03
C LYS A 313 10.19 30.50 6.36
N THR A 314 11.00 29.52 6.65
CA THR A 314 11.20 29.04 8.01
C THR A 314 11.62 30.27 8.80
N GLU A 315 10.72 30.83 9.60
CA GLU A 315 11.07 31.87 10.55
C GLU A 315 12.18 31.30 11.41
N PRO A 316 13.30 32.02 11.59
CA PRO A 316 14.33 31.57 12.51
C PRO A 316 13.70 31.50 13.89
N ILE A 317 13.72 30.29 14.49
CA ILE A 317 13.32 30.10 15.87
C ILE A 317 14.17 31.06 16.71
N ASN A 318 13.54 32.11 17.24
CA ASN A 318 14.18 33.08 18.08
C ASN A 318 14.61 32.38 19.37
N ARG A 319 15.92 32.11 19.49
CA ARG A 319 16.54 31.47 20.65
C ARG A 319 16.66 32.38 21.89
N GLU A 320 16.04 33.57 21.87
CA GLU A 320 16.15 34.52 22.99
C GLU A 320 15.11 34.37 24.12
N SER A 321 14.11 33.45 23.98
CA SER A 321 13.10 33.24 25.03
C SER A 321 13.44 32.08 26.00
N ALA A 322 14.65 31.57 25.99
CA ALA A 322 15.08 30.46 26.86
C ALA A 322 16.03 30.90 27.99
N LYS A 323 15.78 32.06 28.57
CA LYS A 323 16.41 32.46 29.85
C LYS A 323 15.31 32.91 30.79
N THR A 324 14.74 32.00 31.51
CA THR A 324 14.20 32.10 32.88
C THR A 324 13.28 30.89 33.12
N ILE A 325 13.83 29.71 33.31
CA ILE A 325 13.17 28.66 34.07
C ILE A 325 14.11 28.34 35.22
N THR A 326 13.71 28.81 36.39
CA THR A 326 14.23 28.54 37.71
C THR A 326 14.41 27.03 37.94
N GLU A 327 15.46 26.75 38.70
CA GLU A 327 15.92 25.45 39.19
C GLU A 327 14.75 24.48 39.53
N THR A 328 14.70 23.34 38.86
CA THR A 328 13.89 22.19 39.29
C THR A 328 14.61 21.52 40.49
N PRO A 329 13.89 21.17 41.55
CA PRO A 329 14.50 20.46 42.69
C PRO A 329 14.91 19.04 42.25
N LYS A 330 16.10 18.67 42.70
CA LYS A 330 16.73 17.35 42.55
C LYS A 330 15.76 16.23 42.94
N PRO A 331 15.59 15.18 42.12
CA PRO A 331 14.74 14.05 42.51
C PRO A 331 15.29 13.39 43.79
N ALA A 332 14.41 13.15 44.75
CA ALA A 332 14.70 12.37 45.94
C ALA A 332 15.11 10.94 45.57
N ALA A 333 16.09 10.40 46.26
CA ALA A 333 16.52 9.02 46.11
C ALA A 333 15.35 8.06 46.41
N PRO A 334 15.23 6.94 45.68
CA PRO A 334 14.21 5.93 45.98
C PRO A 334 14.45 5.29 47.34
N PRO A 335 13.40 4.91 48.09
CA PRO A 335 13.57 4.28 49.40
C PRO A 335 14.28 2.92 49.25
N GLU A 336 15.24 2.68 50.14
CA GLU A 336 15.89 1.37 50.31
C GLU A 336 14.83 0.33 50.72
N ILE A 337 14.61 -0.65 49.84
CA ILE A 337 13.81 -1.82 50.18
C ILE A 337 14.74 -2.83 50.88
N GLU A 338 14.59 -3.00 52.19
CA GLU A 338 15.19 -4.10 52.93
C GLU A 338 14.64 -5.44 52.41
N LEU A 339 15.43 -6.12 51.63
CA LEU A 339 15.15 -7.56 51.24
C LEU A 339 15.50 -8.44 52.42
N LYS A 340 14.50 -8.90 53.18
CA LYS A 340 14.63 -9.99 54.12
C LYS A 340 15.02 -11.25 53.34
N SER A 341 16.17 -11.81 53.72
CA SER A 341 16.72 -13.05 53.20
C SER A 341 15.85 -14.25 53.58
N GLU A 342 15.29 -14.91 52.59
CA GLU A 342 14.93 -16.31 52.70
C GLU A 342 15.80 -17.16 51.74
N LYS A 343 16.64 -17.92 52.42
CA LYS A 343 17.39 -19.17 52.06
C LYS A 343 17.58 -19.52 50.56
N GLY A 344 18.84 -19.37 50.13
CA GLY A 344 19.54 -20.50 49.52
C GLY A 344 19.48 -20.64 47.99
N ILE A 345 19.90 -19.60 47.22
CA ILE A 345 20.44 -19.86 45.87
C ILE A 345 21.66 -18.94 45.70
N ASP A 346 22.85 -19.54 45.59
CA ASP A 346 24.11 -18.83 45.35
C ASP A 346 24.26 -18.46 43.86
N TYR A 347 23.93 -17.24 43.51
CA TYR A 347 24.00 -16.69 42.12
C TYR A 347 25.42 -16.49 41.59
N ARG A 348 26.47 -16.78 42.32
CA ARG A 348 27.86 -16.61 41.87
C ARG A 348 28.33 -17.75 40.94
N LYS A 349 27.61 -18.90 40.90
CA LYS A 349 27.93 -20.03 40.03
C LYS A 349 27.29 -20.05 38.65
N LEU A 350 26.48 -19.06 38.31
CA LEU A 350 25.81 -18.93 36.99
C LEU A 350 26.56 -18.05 36.01
N ARG A 351 27.68 -17.46 36.41
CA ARG A 351 28.44 -16.53 35.56
C ARG A 351 29.50 -17.21 34.69
N ASP A 352 29.79 -18.46 34.92
CA ASP A 352 30.83 -19.22 34.23
C ASP A 352 30.27 -20.28 33.25
N LEU A 353 29.00 -20.17 32.88
CA LEU A 353 28.33 -21.11 31.96
C LEU A 353 27.46 -20.41 30.87
N LEU A 354 27.76 -19.14 30.54
CA LEU A 354 27.23 -18.50 29.33
C LEU A 354 28.38 -17.88 28.54
#